data_7263ac876b8c977010e6779e1f7949bb
#
_entry.id   7263ac876b8c977010e6779e1f7949bb
#
_cell.length_a   1.000
_cell.length_b   1.000
_cell.length_c   1.000
_cell.angle_alpha   90.00
_cell.angle_beta   90.00
_cell.angle_gamma   90.00
#
_symmetry.space_group_name_H-M   'P 1'
#
loop_
_entity.id
_entity.type
_entity.pdbx_description
1 polymer ?
#
loop_
_entity_poly.entity_id
_entity_poly.type
_entity_poly.pdbx_seq_one_letter_code
_entity_poly.pdbx_strand_id
1 'polypeptide(L)'
;MSQILSLRVPDQMIQRLDRFARRLGNGMTRTKAGVMLLEESLRETEFAGIEYRDSPVGRQPYMKGSGLAIWEVILIARQYDMDAERMARDYPYPVENIKAAIYFYDAYREEIDQAIEDNHLGYEAMKRLLPNLRLFEVPKEEMREEANP
;
A
#
# COMPACT_ATOMS: atom_id res chain seq x y z
N MET A 1 -10.09 -21.05 9.97
CA MET A 1 -11.50 -21.18 10.40
C MET A 1 -12.12 -19.80 10.48
N SER A 2 -13.35 -19.64 10.03
CA SER A 2 -14.10 -18.40 10.20
C SER A 2 -15.11 -18.53 11.35
N GLN A 3 -15.33 -17.44 12.08
CA GLN A 3 -16.32 -17.35 13.15
C GLN A 3 -17.34 -16.26 12.80
N ILE A 4 -18.53 -16.39 13.35
CA ILE A 4 -19.58 -15.38 13.18
C ILE A 4 -19.45 -14.34 14.28
N LEU A 5 -19.30 -13.09 13.89
CA LEU A 5 -19.40 -11.91 14.75
C LEU A 5 -20.69 -11.15 14.42
N SER A 6 -21.55 -10.98 15.41
CA SER A 6 -22.81 -10.21 15.26
C SER A 6 -22.69 -8.87 15.96
N LEU A 7 -22.89 -7.80 15.20
CA LEU A 7 -22.82 -6.41 15.67
C LEU A 7 -24.16 -5.70 15.44
N ARG A 8 -24.60 -4.91 16.42
CA ARG A 8 -25.68 -3.94 16.24
C ARG A 8 -25.06 -2.58 15.95
N VAL A 9 -25.42 -2.00 14.82
CA VAL A 9 -24.91 -0.70 14.39
C VAL A 9 -26.04 0.27 14.10
N PRO A 10 -25.85 1.59 14.31
CA PRO A 10 -26.88 2.59 13.98
C PRO A 10 -27.22 2.60 12.50
N ASP A 11 -28.48 2.94 12.18
CA ASP A 11 -28.96 3.01 10.80
C ASP A 11 -28.13 3.92 9.90
N GLN A 12 -27.67 5.05 10.43
CA GLN A 12 -26.77 5.96 9.70
C GLN A 12 -25.45 5.30 9.30
N MET A 13 -24.91 4.43 10.13
CA MET A 13 -23.70 3.68 9.81
C MET A 13 -23.95 2.66 8.70
N ILE A 14 -25.10 1.98 8.73
CA ILE A 14 -25.53 1.07 7.66
C ILE A 14 -25.63 1.81 6.33
N GLN A 15 -26.25 2.99 6.31
CA GLN A 15 -26.38 3.80 5.09
C GLN A 15 -25.01 4.25 4.54
N ARG A 16 -24.09 4.62 5.43
CA ARG A 16 -22.71 4.97 5.03
C ARG A 16 -21.96 3.77 4.45
N LEU A 17 -22.11 2.61 5.08
CA LEU A 17 -21.50 1.36 4.62
C LEU A 17 -22.04 0.93 3.25
N ASP A 18 -23.34 1.08 3.03
CA ASP A 18 -23.97 0.78 1.74
C ASP A 18 -23.45 1.72 0.63
N ARG A 19 -23.30 3.01 0.92
CA ARG A 19 -22.70 3.96 -0.04
C ARG A 19 -21.26 3.59 -0.37
N PHE A 20 -20.47 3.22 0.63
CA PHE A 20 -19.10 2.79 0.46
C PHE A 20 -19.01 1.51 -0.41
N ALA A 21 -19.84 0.49 -0.11
CA ALA A 21 -19.91 -0.74 -0.89
C ALA A 21 -20.26 -0.47 -2.36
N ARG A 22 -21.23 0.40 -2.62
CA ARG A 22 -21.62 0.79 -3.99
C ARG A 22 -20.48 1.51 -4.72
N ARG A 23 -19.72 2.37 -4.03
CA ARG A 23 -18.56 3.08 -4.61
C ARG A 23 -17.47 2.12 -5.04
N LEU A 24 -17.23 1.06 -4.29
CA LEU A 24 -16.23 0.04 -4.62
C LEU A 24 -16.67 -0.81 -5.84
N GLY A 25 -17.95 -1.02 -6.04
CA GLY A 25 -18.47 -1.83 -7.16
C GLY A 25 -18.04 -3.30 -7.11
N ASN A 26 -17.93 -3.94 -8.26
CA ASN A 26 -17.43 -5.32 -8.42
C ASN A 26 -18.07 -6.37 -7.50
N GLY A 27 -19.38 -6.29 -7.28
CA GLY A 27 -20.10 -7.22 -6.41
C GLY A 27 -19.80 -7.05 -4.92
N MET A 28 -19.28 -5.90 -4.50
CA MET A 28 -19.06 -5.58 -3.10
C MET A 28 -20.38 -5.51 -2.35
N THR A 29 -20.56 -6.35 -1.35
CA THR A 29 -21.72 -6.35 -0.47
C THR A 29 -21.44 -5.55 0.81
N ARG A 30 -22.50 -5.18 1.53
CA ARG A 30 -22.39 -4.56 2.85
C ARG A 30 -21.49 -5.38 3.79
N THR A 31 -21.71 -6.67 3.85
CA THR A 31 -20.92 -7.58 4.71
C THR A 31 -19.45 -7.61 4.32
N LYS A 32 -19.14 -7.76 3.04
CA LYS A 32 -17.75 -7.76 2.55
C LYS A 32 -17.07 -6.42 2.82
N ALA A 33 -17.76 -5.32 2.57
CA ALA A 33 -17.23 -3.97 2.85
C ALA A 33 -16.98 -3.77 4.34
N GLY A 34 -17.88 -4.25 5.20
CA GLY A 34 -17.72 -4.19 6.65
C GLY A 34 -16.52 -4.98 7.15
N VAL A 35 -16.33 -6.21 6.68
CA VAL A 35 -15.17 -7.05 7.02
C VAL A 35 -13.87 -6.38 6.54
N MET A 36 -13.85 -5.85 5.32
CA MET A 36 -12.68 -5.16 4.77
C MET A 36 -12.28 -3.95 5.62
N LEU A 37 -13.24 -3.09 5.98
CA LEU A 37 -12.98 -1.91 6.81
C LEU A 37 -12.52 -2.27 8.22
N LEU A 38 -13.06 -3.33 8.81
CA LEU A 38 -12.60 -3.85 10.11
C LEU A 38 -11.16 -4.34 10.01
N GLU A 39 -10.82 -5.11 8.98
CA GLU A 39 -9.45 -5.59 8.76
C GLU A 39 -8.47 -4.44 8.58
N GLU A 40 -8.80 -3.46 7.72
CA GLU A 40 -7.97 -2.27 7.52
C GLU A 40 -7.76 -1.50 8.83
N SER A 41 -8.83 -1.28 9.60
CA SER A 41 -8.77 -0.56 10.88
C SER A 41 -7.92 -1.30 11.92
N LEU A 42 -8.02 -2.63 11.98
CA LEU A 42 -7.17 -3.44 12.86
C LEU A 42 -5.70 -3.32 12.47
N ARG A 43 -5.39 -3.43 11.18
CA ARG A 43 -4.02 -3.29 10.67
C ARG A 43 -3.43 -1.90 10.95
N GLU A 44 -4.22 -0.82 10.76
CA GLU A 44 -3.78 0.54 11.11
C GLU A 44 -3.54 0.72 12.61
N THR A 45 -4.28 -0.01 13.46
CA THR A 45 -4.07 -0.01 14.91
C THR A 45 -2.82 -0.78 15.31
N GLU A 46 -2.56 -1.91 14.66
CA GLU A 46 -1.40 -2.76 14.90
C GLU A 46 -0.10 -2.15 14.36
N PHE A 47 -0.19 -1.37 13.28
CA PHE A 47 0.94 -0.76 12.58
C PHE A 47 0.76 0.76 12.49
N ALA A 48 1.20 1.50 13.49
CA ALA A 48 0.97 2.94 13.64
C ALA A 48 1.45 3.82 12.48
N GLY A 49 2.39 3.33 11.67
CA GLY A 49 2.92 4.04 10.49
C GLY A 49 2.20 3.73 9.18
N ILE A 50 1.10 2.97 9.21
CA ILE A 50 0.37 2.51 8.04
C ILE A 50 -1.01 3.16 7.99
N GLU A 51 -1.47 3.53 6.79
CA GLU A 51 -2.83 3.99 6.53
C GLU A 51 -3.35 3.42 5.21
N TYR A 52 -4.64 3.08 5.18
CA TYR A 52 -5.30 2.60 3.97
C TYR A 52 -5.91 3.76 3.20
N ARG A 53 -5.69 3.80 1.89
CA ARG A 53 -6.26 4.82 0.99
C ARG A 53 -6.85 4.20 -0.26
N ASP A 54 -7.78 4.93 -0.87
CA ASP A 54 -8.21 4.65 -2.23
C ASP A 54 -7.06 4.93 -3.21
N SER A 55 -6.92 4.07 -4.20
CA SER A 55 -5.99 4.24 -5.30
C SER A 55 -6.66 3.84 -6.62
N PRO A 56 -6.05 4.13 -7.79
CA PRO A 56 -6.59 3.70 -9.08
C PRO A 56 -6.79 2.17 -9.21
N VAL A 57 -6.06 1.39 -8.42
CA VAL A 57 -6.15 -0.09 -8.41
C VAL A 57 -6.95 -0.63 -7.22
N GLY A 58 -7.63 0.23 -6.47
CA GLY A 58 -8.43 -0.12 -5.30
C GLY A 58 -7.80 0.38 -3.99
N ARG A 59 -8.31 -0.12 -2.87
CA ARG A 59 -7.78 0.21 -1.55
C ARG A 59 -6.46 -0.52 -1.31
N GLN A 60 -5.46 0.21 -0.86
CA GLN A 60 -4.16 -0.35 -0.52
C GLN A 60 -3.48 0.37 0.64
N PRO A 61 -2.55 -0.29 1.34
CA PRO A 61 -1.80 0.31 2.44
C PRO A 61 -0.72 1.25 1.92
N TYR A 62 -0.59 2.40 2.60
CA TYR A 62 0.43 3.42 2.36
C TYR A 62 1.27 3.64 3.62
N MET A 63 2.53 4.01 3.44
CA MET A 63 3.33 4.55 4.53
C MET A 63 2.80 5.95 4.89
N LYS A 64 2.38 6.12 6.13
CA LYS A 64 1.73 7.34 6.62
C LYS A 64 2.63 8.56 6.44
N GLY A 65 2.03 9.66 6.00
CA GLY A 65 2.75 10.91 5.75
C GLY A 65 3.59 10.90 4.47
N SER A 66 3.46 9.87 3.63
CA SER A 66 4.11 9.77 2.33
C SER A 66 3.10 9.54 1.21
N GLY A 67 3.52 9.67 -0.04
CA GLY A 67 2.74 9.25 -1.21
C GLY A 67 3.04 7.81 -1.64
N LEU A 68 3.81 7.05 -0.84
CA LEU A 68 4.28 5.72 -1.20
C LEU A 68 3.37 4.63 -0.64
N ALA A 69 2.88 3.76 -1.51
CA ALA A 69 2.27 2.51 -1.10
C ALA A 69 3.32 1.59 -0.46
N ILE A 70 2.89 0.67 0.40
CA ILE A 70 3.84 -0.21 1.11
C ILE A 70 4.69 -1.02 0.14
N TRP A 71 4.13 -1.52 -0.96
CA TRP A 71 4.89 -2.26 -1.96
C TRP A 71 6.03 -1.41 -2.59
N GLU A 72 5.82 -0.08 -2.77
CA GLU A 72 6.86 0.84 -3.25
C GLU A 72 7.97 1.02 -2.21
N VAL A 73 7.57 1.19 -0.94
CA VAL A 73 8.53 1.28 0.18
C VAL A 73 9.39 0.03 0.25
N ILE A 74 8.81 -1.15 0.08
CA ILE A 74 9.54 -2.43 0.12
C ILE A 74 10.49 -2.57 -1.07
N LEU A 75 10.10 -2.13 -2.28
CA LEU A 75 11.02 -2.12 -3.42
C LEU A 75 12.26 -1.26 -3.15
N ILE A 76 12.07 -0.09 -2.54
CA ILE A 76 13.18 0.78 -2.14
C ILE A 76 13.99 0.12 -1.04
N ALA A 77 13.35 -0.38 0.02
CA ALA A 77 14.02 -0.99 1.17
C ALA A 77 14.90 -2.19 0.78
N ARG A 78 14.51 -2.97 -0.23
CA ARG A 78 15.34 -4.06 -0.77
C ARG A 78 16.69 -3.58 -1.31
N GLN A 79 16.77 -2.34 -1.80
CA GLN A 79 18.03 -1.74 -2.26
C GLN A 79 18.96 -1.34 -1.09
N TYR A 80 18.42 -1.28 0.11
CA TYR A 80 19.11 -0.97 1.37
C TYR A 80 19.23 -2.19 2.29
N ASP A 81 19.11 -3.41 1.74
CA ASP A 81 19.13 -4.66 2.50
C ASP A 81 18.06 -4.71 3.61
N MET A 82 16.91 -4.09 3.40
CA MET A 82 15.82 -3.93 4.37
C MET A 82 16.23 -3.18 5.65
N ASP A 83 17.27 -2.38 5.58
CA ASP A 83 17.77 -1.55 6.68
C ASP A 83 17.11 -0.17 6.68
N ALA A 84 16.15 0.03 7.59
CA ALA A 84 15.38 1.26 7.68
C ALA A 84 16.23 2.50 7.99
N GLU A 85 17.28 2.35 8.81
CA GLU A 85 18.15 3.47 9.18
C GLU A 85 19.04 3.89 8.00
N ARG A 86 19.52 2.95 7.22
CA ARG A 86 20.24 3.26 5.98
C ARG A 86 19.33 3.95 4.97
N MET A 87 18.11 3.44 4.76
CA MET A 87 17.14 4.04 3.87
C MET A 87 16.76 5.47 4.32
N ALA A 88 16.57 5.70 5.61
CA ALA A 88 16.20 7.00 6.17
C ALA A 88 17.28 8.08 6.02
N ARG A 89 18.54 7.71 5.71
CA ARG A 89 19.59 8.70 5.42
C ARG A 89 19.41 9.35 4.06
N ASP A 90 18.89 8.58 3.09
CA ASP A 90 18.74 9.02 1.71
C ASP A 90 17.31 9.52 1.39
N TYR A 91 16.32 9.11 2.18
CA TYR A 91 14.92 9.46 2.00
C TYR A 91 14.38 10.28 3.18
N PRO A 92 13.60 11.35 2.91
CA PRO A 92 13.13 12.30 3.93
C PRO A 92 11.93 11.76 4.71
N TYR A 93 11.95 10.50 5.13
CA TYR A 93 10.88 9.87 5.90
C TYR A 93 11.37 9.48 7.30
N PRO A 94 10.50 9.60 8.32
CA PRO A 94 10.85 9.14 9.65
C PRO A 94 11.22 7.65 9.65
N VAL A 95 12.34 7.30 10.26
CA VAL A 95 12.81 5.91 10.32
C VAL A 95 11.78 4.96 10.92
N GLU A 96 10.97 5.43 11.86
CA GLU A 96 9.92 4.63 12.50
C GLU A 96 8.79 4.26 11.52
N ASN A 97 8.49 5.14 10.56
CA ASN A 97 7.50 4.84 9.51
C ASN A 97 8.05 3.81 8.52
N ILE A 98 9.34 3.88 8.18
CA ILE A 98 9.99 2.88 7.33
C ILE A 98 10.04 1.52 8.06
N LYS A 99 10.37 1.50 9.34
CA LYS A 99 10.32 0.28 10.17
C LYS A 99 8.91 -0.30 10.21
N ALA A 100 7.89 0.53 10.40
CA ALA A 100 6.50 0.08 10.38
C ALA A 100 6.12 -0.57 9.04
N ALA A 101 6.55 -0.01 7.92
CA ALA A 101 6.33 -0.59 6.59
C ALA A 101 7.03 -1.96 6.44
N ILE A 102 8.25 -2.11 6.93
CA ILE A 102 8.99 -3.37 6.91
C ILE A 102 8.31 -4.42 7.79
N TYR A 103 7.88 -4.07 9.00
CA TYR A 103 7.13 -4.97 9.88
C TYR A 103 5.78 -5.38 9.29
N PHE A 104 5.08 -4.44 8.65
CA PHE A 104 3.86 -4.74 7.92
C PHE A 104 4.11 -5.76 6.79
N TYR A 105 5.18 -5.57 6.02
CA TYR A 105 5.60 -6.51 4.99
C TYR A 105 5.90 -7.90 5.57
N ASP A 106 6.59 -8.00 6.69
CA ASP A 106 6.86 -9.29 7.33
C ASP A 106 5.59 -10.02 7.75
N ALA A 107 4.56 -9.29 8.18
CA ALA A 107 3.26 -9.84 8.56
C ALA A 107 2.39 -10.23 7.34
N TYR A 108 2.48 -9.48 6.24
CA TYR A 108 1.63 -9.62 5.05
C TYR A 108 2.44 -9.79 3.76
N ARG A 109 3.49 -10.60 3.83
CA ARG A 109 4.49 -10.76 2.77
C ARG A 109 3.88 -11.14 1.41
N GLU A 110 3.02 -12.16 1.40
CA GLU A 110 2.40 -12.65 0.17
C GLU A 110 1.55 -11.58 -0.51
N GLU A 111 0.80 -10.79 0.26
CA GLU A 111 -0.04 -9.71 -0.24
C GLU A 111 0.80 -8.60 -0.90
N ILE A 112 1.89 -8.20 -0.25
CA ILE A 112 2.77 -7.15 -0.77
C ILE A 112 3.60 -7.64 -1.96
N ASP A 113 4.09 -8.88 -1.92
CA ASP A 113 4.80 -9.48 -3.05
C ASP A 113 3.88 -9.61 -4.28
N GLN A 114 2.61 -9.96 -4.08
CA GLN A 114 1.62 -9.97 -5.15
C GLN A 114 1.38 -8.57 -5.74
N ALA A 115 1.30 -7.54 -4.91
CA ALA A 115 1.16 -6.17 -5.39
C ALA A 115 2.37 -5.69 -6.20
N ILE A 116 3.57 -6.10 -5.80
CA ILE A 116 4.81 -5.85 -6.55
C ILE A 116 4.75 -6.53 -7.93
N GLU A 117 4.36 -7.80 -7.97
CA GLU A 117 4.27 -8.56 -9.21
C GLU A 117 3.19 -8.00 -10.15
N ASP A 118 2.01 -7.67 -9.63
CA ASP A 118 0.91 -7.09 -10.42
C ASP A 118 1.33 -5.75 -11.04
N ASN A 119 2.08 -4.94 -10.32
CA ASN A 119 2.60 -3.68 -10.82
C ASN A 119 3.67 -3.89 -11.89
N HIS A 120 4.54 -4.88 -11.73
CA HIS A 120 5.54 -5.25 -12.73
C HIS A 120 4.88 -5.73 -14.03
N LEU A 121 3.86 -6.60 -13.93
CA LEU A 121 3.09 -7.08 -15.10
C LEU A 121 2.38 -5.92 -15.80
N GLY A 122 1.82 -4.98 -15.06
CA GLY A 122 1.20 -3.77 -15.60
C GLY A 122 2.19 -2.90 -16.39
N TYR A 123 3.40 -2.73 -15.88
CA TYR A 123 4.48 -2.01 -16.55
C TYR A 123 4.91 -2.70 -17.88
N GLU A 124 5.11 -4.01 -17.85
CA GLU A 124 5.47 -4.78 -19.06
C GLU A 124 4.35 -4.78 -20.10
N ALA A 125 3.08 -4.86 -19.67
CA ALA A 125 1.94 -4.75 -20.57
C ALA A 125 1.89 -3.36 -21.23
N MET A 126 2.12 -2.29 -20.47
CA MET A 126 2.15 -0.92 -20.98
C MET A 126 3.29 -0.71 -21.98
N LYS A 127 4.47 -1.26 -21.73
CA LYS A 127 5.60 -1.25 -22.70
C LYS A 127 5.23 -1.90 -24.02
N ARG A 128 4.48 -2.99 -24.01
CA ARG A 128 4.04 -3.69 -25.22
C ARG A 128 3.01 -2.90 -26.02
N LEU A 129 2.08 -2.23 -25.33
CA LEU A 129 1.01 -1.44 -25.94
C LEU A 129 1.51 -0.11 -26.50
N LEU A 130 2.53 0.46 -25.88
CA LEU A 130 3.08 1.77 -26.20
C LEU A 130 4.60 1.68 -26.42
N PRO A 131 5.06 1.04 -27.53
CA PRO A 131 6.49 0.80 -27.78
C PRO A 131 7.31 2.09 -27.91
N ASN A 132 6.67 3.22 -28.17
CA ASN A 132 7.31 4.54 -28.27
C ASN A 132 7.31 5.33 -26.93
N LEU A 133 6.71 4.77 -25.86
CA LEU A 133 6.74 5.36 -24.55
C LEU A 133 8.17 5.27 -23.99
N ARG A 134 8.89 6.37 -23.97
CA ARG A 134 10.17 6.45 -23.27
C ARG A 134 9.89 6.60 -21.79
N LEU A 135 9.89 5.48 -21.09
CA LEU A 135 9.97 5.47 -19.65
C LEU A 135 11.43 5.72 -19.29
N PHE A 136 11.73 6.84 -18.68
CA PHE A 136 13.06 7.13 -18.19
C PHE A 136 13.30 6.29 -16.92
N GLU A 137 14.10 5.25 -17.06
CA GLU A 137 14.76 4.67 -15.91
C GLU A 137 15.83 5.68 -15.50
N VAL A 138 15.63 6.37 -14.38
CA VAL A 138 16.67 7.24 -13.80
C VAL A 138 17.81 6.31 -13.35
N PRO A 139 19.02 6.44 -13.93
CA PRO A 139 20.14 5.63 -13.50
C PRO A 139 20.42 5.85 -12.01
N LYS A 140 20.69 4.78 -11.27
CA LYS A 140 20.96 4.84 -9.82
C LYS A 140 22.09 5.81 -9.44
N GLU A 141 22.93 6.19 -10.36
CA GLU A 141 24.05 7.11 -10.16
C GLU A 141 23.61 8.57 -10.16
N GLU A 142 22.63 8.97 -10.96
CA GLU A 142 22.15 10.35 -11.02
C GLU A 142 21.32 10.75 -9.78
N MET A 143 20.67 9.77 -9.12
CA MET A 143 19.95 10.02 -7.86
C MET A 143 20.86 10.37 -6.69
N ARG A 144 22.17 10.06 -6.79
CA ARG A 144 23.16 10.35 -5.73
C ARG A 144 23.76 11.75 -5.84
N GLU A 145 23.80 12.35 -7.02
CA GLU A 145 24.39 13.67 -7.23
C GLU A 145 23.44 14.83 -6.88
N GLU A 146 22.13 14.65 -7.01
CA GLU A 146 21.14 15.68 -6.62
C GLU A 146 20.87 15.75 -5.10
N ALA A 147 21.29 14.77 -4.32
CA ALA A 147 21.09 14.72 -2.86
C ALA A 147 22.24 15.34 -2.06
N ASN A 148 23.24 15.92 -2.72
CA ASN A 148 24.39 16.56 -2.03
C ASN A 148 24.47 18.04 -2.43
N PRO A 149 23.95 18.98 -1.62
CA PRO A 149 24.11 20.39 -1.83
C PRO A 149 25.54 20.86 -1.50
#